data_ea31935ea004c8b8e266c8481a49cf3a
#
_entry.id   ea31935ea004c8b8e266c8481a49cf3a
#
_cell.length_a   1.000
_cell.length_b   1.000
_cell.length_c   1.000
_cell.angle_alpha   90.00
_cell.angle_beta   90.00
_cell.angle_gamma   90.00
#
_symmetry.space_group_name_H-M   'P 1'
#
loop_
_entity.id
_entity.type
_entity.pdbx_description
1 polymer ?
#
loop_
_entity_poly.entity_id
_entity_poly.type
_entity_poly.pdbx_seq_one_letter_code
_entity_poly.pdbx_strand_id
1 'polypeptide(L)'
;MKETQCRIYNIDYPDVIEVRNDLIPPGAREVNIACDLNDTSWFQAIDASGGAVFFASGVFYYFLRSQVQKLVTAMAAAFPGGRLVFDAANRTAVKLMLKTWVKYAKIKDVGAYFSVEDAQTELSPWTKESKVSSRNFMLGYNDLKDPSVSGLFRFIARIGDKFMKMRVIRFDF
;
A
#
# COMPACT_ATOMS: atom_id res chain seq x y z
N MET A 1 16.48 22.10 -7.75
CA MET A 1 15.99 20.71 -7.59
C MET A 1 16.46 19.92 -8.79
N LYS A 2 17.19 18.81 -8.62
CA LYS A 2 17.50 17.91 -9.74
C LYS A 2 16.18 17.29 -10.15
N GLU A 3 15.80 17.41 -11.43
CA GLU A 3 14.64 16.70 -11.97
C GLU A 3 14.87 15.20 -11.78
N THR A 4 13.97 14.55 -11.05
CA THR A 4 13.99 13.10 -10.92
C THR A 4 13.66 12.50 -12.28
N GLN A 5 14.52 11.62 -12.78
CA GLN A 5 14.29 10.91 -14.05
C GLN A 5 13.39 9.66 -13.85
N CYS A 6 12.68 9.57 -12.73
CA CYS A 6 11.81 8.44 -12.44
C CYS A 6 10.64 8.37 -13.42
N ARG A 7 10.34 7.17 -13.90
CA ARG A 7 9.10 6.84 -14.60
C ARG A 7 8.06 6.40 -13.57
N ILE A 8 6.82 6.83 -13.72
CA ILE A 8 5.71 6.51 -12.83
C ILE A 8 4.78 5.54 -13.56
N TYR A 9 4.41 4.46 -12.91
CA TYR A 9 3.46 3.47 -13.40
C TYR A 9 2.25 3.46 -12.47
N ASN A 10 1.08 3.81 -13.00
CA ASN A 10 -0.19 3.74 -12.30
C ASN A 10 -0.88 2.44 -12.70
N ILE A 11 -1.15 1.57 -11.73
CA ILE A 11 -1.70 0.24 -11.97
C ILE A 11 -3.05 0.16 -11.28
N ASP A 12 -4.10 -0.11 -12.04
CA ASP A 12 -5.45 -0.28 -11.51
C ASP A 12 -6.32 -1.08 -12.49
N TYR A 13 -7.55 -1.38 -12.11
CA TYR A 13 -8.51 -2.04 -12.99
C TYR A 13 -8.79 -1.22 -14.26
N PRO A 14 -9.18 -1.89 -15.36
CA PRO A 14 -9.39 -1.23 -16.66
C PRO A 14 -10.37 -0.05 -16.62
N ASP A 15 -11.49 -0.20 -15.93
CA ASP A 15 -12.51 0.84 -15.77
C ASP A 15 -11.99 2.04 -14.97
N VAL A 16 -11.15 1.81 -13.97
CA VAL A 16 -10.51 2.88 -13.19
C VAL A 16 -9.47 3.62 -14.03
N ILE A 17 -8.67 2.89 -14.80
CA ILE A 17 -7.66 3.49 -15.69
C ILE A 17 -8.33 4.28 -16.82
N GLU A 18 -9.45 3.83 -17.36
CA GLU A 18 -10.24 4.57 -18.35
C GLU A 18 -10.68 5.93 -17.79
N VAL A 19 -11.35 5.94 -16.64
CA VAL A 19 -11.78 7.18 -15.96
C VAL A 19 -10.57 8.07 -15.61
N ARG A 20 -9.46 7.47 -15.16
CA ARG A 20 -8.24 8.22 -14.89
C ARG A 20 -7.69 8.91 -16.12
N ASN A 21 -7.66 8.25 -17.26
CA ASN A 21 -7.17 8.81 -18.51
C ASN A 21 -7.98 10.02 -18.97
N ASP A 22 -9.30 9.98 -18.75
CA ASP A 22 -10.21 11.08 -19.09
C ASP A 22 -10.05 12.29 -18.18
N LEU A 23 -9.90 12.04 -16.88
CA LEU A 23 -9.84 13.12 -15.88
C LEU A 23 -8.42 13.64 -15.63
N ILE A 24 -7.42 12.77 -15.68
CA ILE A 24 -6.01 13.06 -15.39
C ILE A 24 -5.15 12.33 -16.42
N PRO A 25 -5.01 12.87 -17.64
CA PRO A 25 -4.18 12.27 -18.67
C PRO A 25 -2.74 12.07 -18.21
N PRO A 26 -2.09 10.96 -18.55
CA PRO A 26 -0.73 10.68 -18.10
C PRO A 26 0.26 11.73 -18.64
N GLY A 27 1.16 12.16 -17.78
CA GLY A 27 2.26 13.04 -18.14
C GLY A 27 3.34 12.29 -18.96
N ALA A 28 4.33 13.02 -19.48
CA ALA A 28 5.38 12.45 -20.35
C ALA A 28 6.18 11.29 -19.75
N ARG A 29 6.18 11.15 -18.41
CA ARG A 29 6.89 10.08 -17.68
C ARG A 29 5.93 9.15 -16.92
N GLU A 30 4.66 9.24 -17.20
CA GLU A 30 3.63 8.40 -16.58
C GLU A 30 3.13 7.36 -17.58
N VAL A 31 2.88 6.16 -17.06
CA VAL A 31 2.29 5.06 -17.82
C VAL A 31 1.14 4.51 -16.99
N ASN A 32 -0.05 4.45 -17.57
CA ASN A 32 -1.21 3.85 -16.95
C ASN A 32 -1.34 2.40 -17.45
N ILE A 33 -1.40 1.44 -16.52
CA ILE A 33 -1.48 0.00 -16.78
C ILE A 33 -2.83 -0.49 -16.27
N ALA A 34 -3.69 -0.90 -17.21
CA ALA A 34 -5.00 -1.47 -16.92
C ALA A 34 -4.88 -2.98 -16.70
N CYS A 35 -4.97 -3.44 -15.46
CA CYS A 35 -4.91 -4.88 -15.15
C CYS A 35 -5.54 -5.21 -13.79
N ASP A 36 -5.80 -6.50 -13.56
CA ASP A 36 -5.99 -7.02 -12.21
C ASP A 36 -4.61 -7.18 -11.55
N LEU A 37 -4.45 -6.65 -10.35
CA LEU A 37 -3.19 -6.73 -9.59
C LEU A 37 -2.77 -8.18 -9.29
N ASN A 38 -3.71 -9.13 -9.27
CA ASN A 38 -3.43 -10.55 -9.12
C ASN A 38 -2.79 -11.19 -10.36
N ASP A 39 -2.94 -10.58 -11.53
CA ASP A 39 -2.26 -10.99 -12.77
C ASP A 39 -0.88 -10.32 -12.84
N THR A 40 0.16 -11.09 -12.63
CA THR A 40 1.53 -10.60 -12.60
C THR A 40 2.11 -10.25 -13.98
N SER A 41 1.35 -10.33 -15.05
CA SER A 41 1.79 -9.96 -16.42
C SER A 41 2.22 -8.49 -16.52
N TRP A 42 1.67 -7.60 -15.70
CA TRP A 42 2.06 -6.20 -15.62
C TRP A 42 3.53 -5.99 -15.22
N PHE A 43 4.20 -6.99 -14.62
CA PHE A 43 5.63 -6.89 -14.30
C PHE A 43 6.48 -6.62 -15.54
N GLN A 44 6.08 -7.18 -16.69
CA GLN A 44 6.79 -7.01 -17.95
C GLN A 44 6.74 -5.57 -18.51
N ALA A 45 5.74 -4.80 -18.09
CA ALA A 45 5.60 -3.40 -18.49
C ALA A 45 6.46 -2.44 -17.66
N ILE A 46 7.05 -2.90 -16.54
CA ILE A 46 7.85 -2.07 -15.64
C ILE A 46 9.31 -2.10 -16.04
N ASP A 47 9.85 -0.96 -16.42
CA ASP A 47 11.30 -0.79 -16.56
C ASP A 47 11.92 -0.58 -15.17
N ALA A 48 12.48 -1.63 -14.62
CA ALA A 48 13.13 -1.65 -13.31
C ALA A 48 14.66 -1.55 -13.39
N SER A 49 15.24 -1.25 -14.54
CA SER A 49 16.70 -1.18 -14.75
C SER A 49 17.41 -0.20 -13.83
N GLY A 50 16.73 0.88 -13.42
CA GLY A 50 17.20 1.86 -12.44
C GLY A 50 16.77 1.56 -10.99
N GLY A 51 16.20 0.38 -10.73
CA GLY A 51 15.52 0.04 -9.47
C GLY A 51 14.03 0.34 -9.51
N ALA A 52 13.28 -0.23 -8.58
CA ALA A 52 11.84 -0.05 -8.50
C ALA A 52 11.37 0.21 -7.05
N VAL A 53 10.42 1.14 -6.90
CA VAL A 53 9.73 1.37 -5.63
C VAL A 53 8.23 1.32 -5.90
N PHE A 54 7.55 0.44 -5.18
CA PHE A 54 6.11 0.21 -5.31
C PHE A 54 5.38 0.79 -4.09
N PHE A 55 4.26 1.43 -4.34
CA PHE A 55 3.39 1.97 -3.30
C PHE A 55 1.98 1.40 -3.45
N ALA A 56 1.45 0.82 -2.37
CA ALA A 56 0.09 0.29 -2.32
C ALA A 56 -0.63 0.86 -1.10
N SER A 57 -1.15 2.08 -1.23
CA SER A 57 -1.87 2.77 -0.14
C SER A 57 -3.36 2.49 -0.22
N GLY A 58 -3.92 1.91 0.85
CA GLY A 58 -5.33 1.54 0.93
C GLY A 58 -5.74 0.36 0.05
N VAL A 59 -4.80 -0.33 -0.59
CA VAL A 59 -5.06 -1.34 -1.62
C VAL A 59 -5.25 -2.73 -1.04
N PHE A 60 -4.31 -3.21 -0.24
CA PHE A 60 -4.27 -4.61 0.18
C PHE A 60 -5.40 -5.03 1.11
N TYR A 61 -6.06 -4.11 1.76
CA TYR A 61 -7.22 -4.41 2.61
C TYR A 61 -8.31 -5.24 1.90
N TYR A 62 -8.45 -5.08 0.60
CA TYR A 62 -9.48 -5.73 -0.22
C TYR A 62 -9.07 -7.11 -0.74
N PHE A 63 -7.84 -7.54 -0.47
CA PHE A 63 -7.30 -8.81 -0.95
C PHE A 63 -7.31 -9.87 0.15
N LEU A 64 -7.42 -11.13 -0.26
CA LEU A 64 -7.16 -12.26 0.64
C LEU A 64 -5.66 -12.28 0.99
N ARG A 65 -5.34 -12.73 2.21
CA ARG A 65 -3.95 -12.86 2.65
C ARG A 65 -3.09 -13.67 1.68
N SER A 66 -3.64 -14.77 1.15
CA SER A 66 -2.96 -15.61 0.16
C SER A 66 -2.65 -14.89 -1.14
N GLN A 67 -3.52 -13.98 -1.58
CA GLN A 67 -3.31 -13.18 -2.79
C GLN A 67 -2.15 -12.18 -2.56
N VAL A 68 -2.17 -11.45 -1.45
CA VAL A 68 -1.09 -10.51 -1.10
C VAL A 68 0.24 -11.25 -0.97
N GLN A 69 0.26 -12.41 -0.30
CA GLN A 69 1.46 -13.22 -0.17
C GLN A 69 2.01 -13.67 -1.52
N LYS A 70 1.15 -14.20 -2.39
CA LYS A 70 1.53 -14.62 -3.76
C LYS A 70 2.13 -13.44 -4.54
N LEU A 71 1.47 -12.29 -4.50
CA LEU A 71 1.94 -11.08 -5.18
C LEU A 71 3.30 -10.62 -4.65
N VAL A 72 3.46 -10.47 -3.33
CA VAL A 72 4.71 -10.01 -2.70
C VAL A 72 5.86 -10.98 -3.01
N THR A 73 5.61 -12.31 -2.96
CA THR A 73 6.60 -13.32 -3.31
C THR A 73 7.02 -13.21 -4.79
N ALA A 74 6.06 -13.02 -5.68
CA ALA A 74 6.34 -12.83 -7.10
C ALA A 74 7.10 -11.52 -7.39
N MET A 75 6.75 -10.42 -6.70
CA MET A 75 7.46 -9.15 -6.80
C MET A 75 8.91 -9.27 -6.32
N ALA A 76 9.15 -9.96 -5.21
CA ALA A 76 10.51 -10.18 -4.68
C ALA A 76 11.39 -10.94 -5.70
N ALA A 77 10.81 -11.91 -6.41
CA ALA A 77 11.52 -12.66 -7.45
C ALA A 77 11.77 -11.83 -8.72
N ALA A 78 10.80 -10.99 -9.12
CA ALA A 78 10.88 -10.22 -10.36
C ALA A 78 11.69 -8.92 -10.25
N PHE A 79 11.76 -8.33 -9.06
CA PHE A 79 12.38 -7.02 -8.81
C PHE A 79 13.42 -7.06 -7.69
N PRO A 80 14.51 -7.82 -7.85
CA PRO A 80 15.57 -7.90 -6.83
C PRO A 80 16.17 -6.51 -6.57
N GLY A 81 16.32 -6.14 -5.29
CA GLY A 81 16.74 -4.81 -4.86
C GLY A 81 15.61 -3.75 -4.88
N GLY A 82 14.44 -4.11 -5.32
CA GLY A 82 13.25 -3.26 -5.29
C GLY A 82 12.67 -3.10 -3.88
N ARG A 83 11.68 -2.23 -3.76
CA ARG A 83 10.98 -1.96 -2.50
C ARG A 83 9.49 -1.92 -2.71
N LEU A 84 8.76 -2.48 -1.74
CA LEU A 84 7.31 -2.33 -1.65
C LEU A 84 6.96 -1.64 -0.34
N VAL A 85 6.16 -0.58 -0.42
CA VAL A 85 5.65 0.17 0.74
C VAL A 85 4.12 0.13 0.70
N PHE A 86 3.49 -0.28 1.78
CA PHE A 86 2.03 -0.33 1.89
C PHE A 86 1.57 -0.07 3.32
N ASP A 87 0.32 0.29 3.48
CA ASP A 87 -0.30 0.44 4.79
C ASP A 87 -1.10 -0.80 5.17
N ALA A 88 -1.11 -1.10 6.45
CA ALA A 88 -1.89 -2.18 7.04
C ALA A 88 -2.37 -1.82 8.44
N ALA A 89 -3.38 -2.53 8.89
CA ALA A 89 -3.94 -2.39 10.23
C ALA A 89 -4.32 -3.76 10.78
N ASN A 90 -4.63 -3.83 12.07
CA ASN A 90 -5.08 -5.07 12.68
C ASN A 90 -6.50 -5.45 12.25
N ARG A 91 -6.89 -6.70 12.53
CA ARG A 91 -8.21 -7.25 12.15
C ARG A 91 -9.39 -6.40 12.66
N THR A 92 -9.29 -5.82 13.84
CA THR A 92 -10.35 -5.00 14.42
C THR A 92 -10.53 -3.71 13.62
N ALA A 93 -9.45 -3.04 13.28
CA ALA A 93 -9.47 -1.83 12.45
C ALA A 93 -10.02 -2.11 11.05
N VAL A 94 -9.57 -3.20 10.42
CA VAL A 94 -10.07 -3.61 9.09
C VAL A 94 -11.58 -3.89 9.12
N LYS A 95 -12.09 -4.59 10.14
CA LYS A 95 -13.53 -4.79 10.32
C LYS A 95 -14.30 -3.48 10.56
N LEU A 96 -13.71 -2.55 11.31
CA LEU A 96 -14.32 -1.24 11.54
C LEU A 96 -14.39 -0.41 10.25
N MET A 97 -13.33 -0.45 9.44
CA MET A 97 -13.28 0.20 8.14
C MET A 97 -14.45 -0.23 7.23
N LEU A 98 -14.75 -1.53 7.16
CA LEU A 98 -15.91 -2.05 6.43
C LEU A 98 -17.24 -1.46 6.92
N LYS A 99 -17.40 -1.39 8.24
CA LYS A 99 -18.64 -0.90 8.86
C LYS A 99 -18.83 0.61 8.72
N THR A 100 -17.76 1.35 8.48
CA THR A 100 -17.78 2.82 8.40
C THR A 100 -17.57 3.29 6.96
N TRP A 101 -16.34 3.39 6.52
CA TRP A 101 -15.97 4.01 5.23
C TRP A 101 -16.60 3.33 4.02
N VAL A 102 -16.52 1.99 3.94
CA VAL A 102 -17.08 1.23 2.81
C VAL A 102 -18.61 1.38 2.77
N LYS A 103 -19.25 1.31 3.93
CA LYS A 103 -20.70 1.51 4.03
C LYS A 103 -21.13 2.94 3.68
N TYR A 104 -20.40 3.96 4.15
CA TYR A 104 -20.70 5.36 3.81
C TYR A 104 -20.47 5.66 2.33
N ALA A 105 -19.45 5.09 1.73
CA ALA A 105 -19.18 5.20 0.30
C ALA A 105 -20.19 4.42 -0.56
N LYS A 106 -21.14 3.69 0.04
CA LYS A 106 -22.15 2.85 -0.63
C LYS A 106 -21.53 1.80 -1.56
N ILE A 107 -20.29 1.40 -1.29
CA ILE A 107 -19.61 0.35 -2.03
C ILE A 107 -20.22 -0.97 -1.62
N LYS A 108 -20.78 -1.70 -2.59
CA LYS A 108 -21.40 -3.02 -2.40
C LYS A 108 -20.41 -4.11 -2.79
N ASP A 109 -20.59 -5.29 -2.22
CA ASP A 109 -19.84 -6.51 -2.58
C ASP A 109 -18.33 -6.45 -2.39
N VAL A 110 -17.86 -5.55 -1.54
CA VAL A 110 -16.44 -5.44 -1.16
C VAL A 110 -16.23 -5.98 0.24
N GLY A 111 -15.35 -6.98 0.35
CA GLY A 111 -14.81 -7.47 1.63
C GLY A 111 -13.53 -6.73 2.02
N ALA A 112 -13.17 -6.77 3.29
CA ALA A 112 -11.84 -6.39 3.74
C ALA A 112 -11.26 -7.57 4.50
N TYR A 113 -10.18 -8.12 3.99
CA TYR A 113 -9.64 -9.42 4.40
C TYR A 113 -8.24 -9.34 4.95
N PHE A 114 -7.37 -8.56 4.29
CA PHE A 114 -5.98 -8.45 4.69
C PHE A 114 -5.82 -7.58 5.93
N SER A 115 -5.22 -8.14 6.95
CA SER A 115 -4.87 -7.46 8.19
C SER A 115 -3.55 -7.97 8.71
N VAL A 116 -2.81 -7.16 9.49
CA VAL A 116 -1.50 -7.49 10.05
C VAL A 116 -1.49 -7.08 11.51
N GLU A 117 -1.25 -8.04 12.40
CA GLU A 117 -1.07 -7.79 13.83
C GLU A 117 0.38 -7.43 14.16
N ASP A 118 1.33 -8.16 13.57
CA ASP A 118 2.75 -7.91 13.68
C ASP A 118 3.45 -8.17 12.34
N ALA A 119 4.01 -7.11 11.75
CA ALA A 119 4.60 -7.19 10.41
C ALA A 119 5.82 -8.11 10.35
N GLN A 120 6.65 -8.12 11.41
CA GLN A 120 7.88 -8.89 11.42
C GLN A 120 7.59 -10.39 11.46
N THR A 121 6.73 -10.82 12.37
CA THR A 121 6.43 -12.24 12.57
C THR A 121 5.55 -12.81 11.46
N GLU A 122 4.64 -12.00 10.91
CA GLU A 122 3.66 -12.49 9.95
C GLU A 122 4.12 -12.42 8.50
N LEU A 123 4.97 -11.46 8.15
CA LEU A 123 5.31 -11.18 6.77
C LEU A 123 6.74 -11.57 6.41
N SER A 124 7.69 -11.56 7.36
CA SER A 124 9.07 -11.99 7.08
C SER A 124 9.19 -13.41 6.53
N PRO A 125 8.32 -14.37 6.91
CA PRO A 125 8.38 -15.71 6.33
C PRO A 125 7.98 -15.81 4.85
N TRP A 126 7.39 -14.75 4.28
CA TRP A 126 6.93 -14.78 2.89
C TRP A 126 8.07 -14.80 1.87
N THR A 127 9.20 -14.19 2.23
CA THR A 127 10.37 -14.09 1.36
C THR A 127 11.64 -14.24 2.21
N LYS A 128 12.46 -15.24 1.90
CA LYS A 128 13.64 -15.57 2.71
C LYS A 128 14.72 -14.49 2.72
N GLU A 129 14.81 -13.70 1.65
CA GLU A 129 15.89 -12.73 1.42
C GLU A 129 15.44 -11.29 1.65
N SER A 130 14.14 -11.04 1.76
CA SER A 130 13.63 -9.68 1.92
C SER A 130 13.65 -9.23 3.38
N LYS A 131 14.00 -7.98 3.59
CA LYS A 131 13.91 -7.34 4.89
C LYS A 131 12.57 -6.65 5.07
N VAL A 132 11.84 -7.05 6.10
CA VAL A 132 10.58 -6.41 6.50
C VAL A 132 10.83 -5.38 7.59
N SER A 133 10.27 -4.20 7.45
CA SER A 133 10.28 -3.18 8.50
C SER A 133 8.91 -2.48 8.57
N SER A 134 8.55 -1.94 9.72
CA SER A 134 7.31 -1.21 9.88
C SER A 134 7.47 0.01 10.77
N ARG A 135 6.64 1.02 10.53
CA ARG A 135 6.52 2.22 11.38
C ARG A 135 5.05 2.51 11.66
N ASN A 136 4.81 3.24 12.73
CA ASN A 136 3.48 3.74 13.04
C ASN A 136 2.98 4.63 11.90
N PHE A 137 1.72 4.49 11.53
CA PHE A 137 1.12 5.23 10.42
C PHE A 137 1.07 6.73 10.73
N MET A 138 0.55 7.10 11.90
CA MET A 138 0.34 8.50 12.28
C MET A 138 1.58 9.11 12.95
N LEU A 139 2.24 8.38 13.85
CA LEU A 139 3.34 8.89 14.68
C LEU A 139 4.73 8.49 14.18
N GLY A 140 4.82 7.65 13.16
CA GLY A 140 6.09 7.09 12.70
C GLY A 140 6.92 8.02 11.81
N TYR A 141 6.29 9.04 11.22
CA TYR A 141 6.92 9.92 10.22
C TYR A 141 6.87 11.40 10.58
N ASN A 142 5.88 11.82 11.35
CA ASN A 142 5.66 13.22 11.67
C ASN A 142 5.83 13.45 13.15
N ASP A 143 6.51 14.55 13.50
CA ASP A 143 6.50 15.05 14.84
C ASP A 143 5.17 15.80 15.09
N LEU A 144 4.22 15.09 15.68
CA LEU A 144 2.94 15.70 16.08
C LEU A 144 3.08 16.69 17.27
N LYS A 145 4.30 17.12 17.59
CA LYS A 145 4.52 18.13 18.64
C LYS A 145 4.36 19.56 18.11
N ASP A 146 4.21 19.72 16.79
CA ASP A 146 3.94 21.05 16.22
C ASP A 146 2.75 21.71 16.93
N PRO A 147 2.90 22.97 17.41
CA PRO A 147 1.86 23.68 18.15
C PRO A 147 0.51 23.80 17.41
N SER A 148 0.54 23.79 16.08
CA SER A 148 -0.67 23.83 15.24
C SER A 148 -1.53 22.57 15.34
N VAL A 149 -0.95 21.45 15.80
CA VAL A 149 -1.67 20.19 15.95
C VAL A 149 -2.40 20.15 17.29
N SER A 150 -3.73 20.03 17.25
CA SER A 150 -4.55 19.99 18.46
C SER A 150 -4.23 18.78 19.35
N GLY A 151 -4.38 18.96 20.68
CA GLY A 151 -4.18 17.87 21.64
C GLY A 151 -5.14 16.68 21.40
N LEU A 152 -6.36 16.96 20.97
CA LEU A 152 -7.35 15.94 20.60
C LEU A 152 -6.87 15.11 19.42
N PHE A 153 -6.34 15.74 18.37
CA PHE A 153 -5.81 15.01 17.21
C PHE A 153 -4.63 14.12 17.62
N ARG A 154 -3.71 14.63 18.45
CA ARG A 154 -2.60 13.81 18.99
C ARG A 154 -3.08 12.58 19.75
N PHE A 155 -4.13 12.74 20.54
CA PHE A 155 -4.73 11.64 21.28
C PHE A 155 -5.35 10.59 20.34
N ILE A 156 -6.13 11.03 19.35
CA ILE A 156 -6.73 10.16 18.33
C ILE A 156 -5.64 9.41 17.53
N ALA A 157 -4.57 10.10 17.15
CA ALA A 157 -3.45 9.50 16.43
C ALA A 157 -2.76 8.40 17.25
N ARG A 158 -2.58 8.62 18.57
CA ARG A 158 -2.02 7.59 19.48
C ARG A 158 -2.94 6.38 19.60
N ILE A 159 -4.26 6.59 19.66
CA ILE A 159 -5.24 5.49 19.67
C ILE A 159 -5.16 4.71 18.38
N GLY A 160 -5.16 5.38 17.23
CA GLY A 160 -5.05 4.74 15.92
C GLY A 160 -3.82 3.85 15.83
N ASP A 161 -2.65 4.38 16.17
CA ASP A 161 -1.40 3.62 16.10
C ASP A 161 -1.31 2.48 17.14
N LYS A 162 -1.83 2.69 18.35
CA LYS A 162 -1.71 1.71 19.44
C LYS A 162 -2.77 0.62 19.38
N PHE A 163 -4.04 0.98 19.20
CA PHE A 163 -5.15 0.02 19.28
C PHE A 163 -5.53 -0.57 17.92
N MET A 164 -5.46 0.21 16.86
CA MET A 164 -5.73 -0.25 15.50
C MET A 164 -4.48 -0.82 14.81
N LYS A 165 -3.31 -0.65 15.43
CA LYS A 165 -2.02 -1.08 14.90
C LYS A 165 -1.83 -0.64 13.44
N MET A 166 -2.24 0.61 13.16
CA MET A 166 -2.02 1.18 11.84
C MET A 166 -0.52 1.34 11.59
N ARG A 167 -0.03 0.76 10.51
CA ARG A 167 1.40 0.70 10.16
C ARG A 167 1.61 1.05 8.71
N VAL A 168 2.75 1.65 8.44
CA VAL A 168 3.37 1.63 7.12
C VAL A 168 4.42 0.53 7.14
N ILE A 169 4.29 -0.41 6.25
CA ILE A 169 5.13 -1.61 6.14
C ILE A 169 5.99 -1.47 4.90
N ARG A 170 7.26 -1.84 5.00
CA ARG A 170 8.21 -1.84 3.90
C ARG A 170 8.85 -3.21 3.77
N PHE A 171 8.82 -3.74 2.57
CA PHE A 171 9.68 -4.81 2.10
C PHE A 171 10.84 -4.23 1.30
N ASP A 172 12.06 -4.63 1.61
CA ASP A 172 13.23 -4.47 0.75
C ASP A 172 13.53 -5.85 0.16
N PHE A 173 13.35 -6.00 -1.15
CA PHE A 173 13.50 -7.26 -1.90
C PHE A 173 14.97 -7.61 -2.16
#